data_cc3cc878cbb750027c7a541f9a87f2c5
#
_entry.id   cc3cc878cbb750027c7a541f9a87f2c5
#
_cell.length_a   1.000
_cell.length_b   1.000
_cell.length_c   1.000
_cell.angle_alpha   90.00
_cell.angle_beta   90.00
_cell.angle_gamma   90.00
#
_symmetry.space_group_name_H-M   'P 1'
#
loop_
_entity.id
_entity.type
_entity.pdbx_description
1 polymer ?
#
loop_
_entity_poly.entity_id
_entity_poly.type
_entity_poly.pdbx_seq_one_letter_code
_entity_poly.pdbx_strand_id
1 'polypeptide(L)'
;MKAATFAAAASLLASAALAAPTSTLKAAAASKVKFAGVNIAGFDFGCGTDGTCTQTASTVTDPMEGSDGQGQMDHFVKDDKLNAFRLPIGWQYLVNNKLGGDLDETAAGKYDKLVKGCISSGAEMCIIDIHNYARWNGQIIGQGGPSNDEFVSLWKQLATKYKDNTKVAFGVMNEPHDVPDISKWADTVQAVVTAIRNAGATTQYILLPGNDWTSAAAFIDNGSAKALSNVTNPDGGTDNLVFDVHKYLDSDNSGTHTDCVTNNIDDAFKPLADWLRQNKRMAINTESGGGNTDSCEKYFCEQIQYLNQNADVFLGYTAWSAGGFDQTYELVQTPIKQSDGSYKDTALAQKCTVGAWANA
;
A
#
# COMPACT_ATOMS: atom_id res chain seq x y z
N MET A 1 13.53 -50.11 -86.28
CA MET A 1 13.88 -48.92 -85.47
C MET A 1 12.71 -48.73 -84.52
N LYS A 2 12.91 -49.06 -83.27
CA LYS A 2 11.87 -49.03 -82.21
C LYS A 2 11.91 -47.69 -81.50
N ALA A 3 10.78 -46.96 -81.51
CA ALA A 3 10.60 -45.78 -80.74
C ALA A 3 10.20 -46.10 -79.28
N ALA A 4 10.89 -45.58 -78.34
CA ALA A 4 10.56 -45.75 -76.92
C ALA A 4 9.78 -44.51 -76.45
N THR A 5 8.60 -44.77 -75.92
CA THR A 5 7.70 -43.78 -75.32
C THR A 5 8.04 -43.61 -73.80
N PHE A 6 8.40 -42.45 -73.42
CA PHE A 6 8.54 -42.08 -71.97
C PHE A 6 7.24 -41.55 -71.43
N ALA A 7 6.70 -42.24 -70.41
CA ALA A 7 5.56 -41.74 -69.66
C ALA A 7 6.06 -40.93 -68.46
N ALA A 8 5.66 -39.66 -68.37
CA ALA A 8 5.92 -38.80 -67.23
C ALA A 8 4.84 -39.01 -66.15
N ALA A 9 5.23 -39.46 -64.97
CA ALA A 9 4.38 -39.51 -63.80
C ALA A 9 4.44 -38.17 -63.05
N ALA A 10 3.28 -37.51 -62.98
CA ALA A 10 3.10 -36.29 -62.14
C ALA A 10 2.73 -36.70 -60.71
N SER A 11 3.61 -36.43 -59.78
CA SER A 11 3.35 -36.57 -58.35
C SER A 11 2.69 -35.33 -57.76
N LEU A 12 1.44 -35.45 -57.35
CA LEU A 12 0.71 -34.44 -56.57
C LEU A 12 1.19 -34.47 -55.13
N LEU A 13 1.89 -33.43 -54.72
CA LEU A 13 2.21 -33.13 -53.31
C LEU A 13 1.00 -32.43 -52.69
N ALA A 14 0.25 -33.13 -51.87
CA ALA A 14 -0.77 -32.53 -50.99
C ALA A 14 -0.11 -31.83 -49.80
N SER A 15 -0.13 -30.52 -49.77
CA SER A 15 0.30 -29.73 -48.59
C SER A 15 -0.80 -29.77 -47.53
N ALA A 16 -0.57 -30.55 -46.47
CA ALA A 16 -1.40 -30.48 -45.28
C ALA A 16 -1.02 -29.23 -44.47
N ALA A 17 -1.87 -28.23 -44.49
CA ALA A 17 -1.76 -27.08 -43.58
C ALA A 17 -2.14 -27.51 -42.17
N LEU A 18 -1.15 -27.62 -41.27
CA LEU A 18 -1.39 -27.75 -39.84
C LEU A 18 -1.93 -26.41 -39.33
N ALA A 19 -3.22 -26.32 -39.05
CA ALA A 19 -3.80 -25.27 -38.27
C ALA A 19 -3.29 -25.37 -36.82
N ALA A 20 -2.48 -24.40 -36.40
CA ALA A 20 -2.11 -24.25 -35.00
C ALA A 20 -3.37 -23.95 -34.17
N PRO A 21 -3.53 -24.54 -32.98
CA PRO A 21 -4.65 -24.21 -32.11
C PRO A 21 -4.50 -22.73 -31.67
N THR A 22 -5.40 -21.88 -32.10
CA THR A 22 -5.60 -20.56 -31.52
C THR A 22 -6.14 -20.79 -30.10
N SER A 23 -5.25 -20.79 -29.12
CA SER A 23 -5.68 -20.63 -27.72
C SER A 23 -6.27 -19.23 -27.58
N THR A 24 -7.59 -19.15 -27.66
CA THR A 24 -8.30 -17.98 -27.12
C THR A 24 -8.01 -17.94 -25.63
N LEU A 25 -7.07 -17.09 -25.22
CA LEU A 25 -6.99 -16.62 -23.85
C LEU A 25 -8.37 -16.05 -23.53
N LYS A 26 -9.18 -16.80 -22.78
CA LYS A 26 -10.32 -16.23 -22.10
C LYS A 26 -9.78 -15.07 -21.31
N ALA A 27 -10.19 -13.84 -21.66
CA ALA A 27 -10.02 -12.71 -20.79
C ALA A 27 -10.56 -13.15 -19.42
N ALA A 28 -9.70 -13.23 -18.42
CA ALA A 28 -10.14 -13.40 -17.05
C ALA A 28 -11.16 -12.29 -16.79
N ALA A 29 -12.31 -12.63 -16.21
CA ALA A 29 -13.26 -11.63 -15.74
C ALA A 29 -12.45 -10.61 -14.92
N ALA A 30 -12.65 -9.31 -15.15
CA ALA A 30 -11.96 -8.25 -14.46
C ALA A 30 -12.12 -8.50 -12.94
N SER A 31 -11.08 -9.02 -12.33
CA SER A 31 -11.06 -9.22 -10.88
C SER A 31 -10.74 -7.87 -10.26
N LYS A 32 -11.59 -7.37 -9.39
CA LYS A 32 -11.27 -6.19 -8.59
C LYS A 32 -9.99 -6.44 -7.77
N VAL A 33 -9.32 -5.37 -7.32
CA VAL A 33 -8.16 -5.49 -6.43
C VAL A 33 -8.48 -6.37 -5.22
N LYS A 34 -7.48 -7.02 -4.67
CA LYS A 34 -7.66 -7.95 -3.55
C LYS A 34 -8.03 -7.24 -2.25
N PHE A 35 -7.46 -6.06 -2.01
CA PHE A 35 -7.61 -5.31 -0.77
C PHE A 35 -8.13 -3.90 -1.02
N ALA A 36 -9.14 -3.52 -0.24
CA ALA A 36 -9.70 -2.18 -0.27
C ALA A 36 -10.00 -1.72 1.16
N GLY A 37 -9.68 -0.47 1.47
CA GLY A 37 -9.84 0.01 2.82
C GLY A 37 -9.52 1.47 3.04
N VAL A 38 -9.26 1.78 4.30
CA VAL A 38 -8.90 3.13 4.75
C VAL A 38 -7.72 3.10 5.72
N ASN A 39 -7.07 4.24 5.88
CA ASN A 39 -6.13 4.47 6.97
C ASN A 39 -6.91 4.75 8.27
N ILE A 40 -6.49 4.18 9.39
CA ILE A 40 -6.97 4.49 10.74
C ILE A 40 -5.88 5.28 11.46
N ALA A 41 -5.87 6.58 11.19
CA ALA A 41 -4.87 7.51 11.68
C ALA A 41 -5.07 7.87 13.16
N GLY A 42 -4.02 8.40 13.78
CA GLY A 42 -4.01 8.87 15.17
C GLY A 42 -2.67 8.69 15.85
N PHE A 43 -2.08 7.51 15.81
CA PHE A 43 -0.75 7.26 16.37
C PHE A 43 0.41 7.90 15.58
N ASP A 44 0.13 8.44 14.40
CA ASP A 44 1.01 9.26 13.56
C ASP A 44 0.90 10.76 13.86
N PHE A 45 -0.18 11.20 14.52
CA PHE A 45 -0.38 12.63 14.81
C PHE A 45 0.79 13.16 15.64
N GLY A 46 1.24 14.38 15.32
CA GLY A 46 2.43 14.97 15.91
C GLY A 46 3.75 14.50 15.32
N CYS A 47 3.72 13.69 14.25
CA CYS A 47 4.89 13.44 13.41
C CYS A 47 4.93 14.46 12.27
N GLY A 48 6.05 15.19 12.15
CA GLY A 48 6.31 16.07 11.01
C GLY A 48 6.96 15.31 9.85
N THR A 49 6.93 15.91 8.67
CA THR A 49 7.57 15.34 7.46
C THR A 49 9.09 15.21 7.58
N ASP A 50 9.69 15.90 8.54
CA ASP A 50 11.11 15.73 8.92
C ASP A 50 11.36 14.50 9.81
N GLY A 51 10.33 13.69 10.09
CA GLY A 51 10.43 12.50 10.94
C GLY A 51 10.62 12.83 12.42
N THR A 52 10.29 14.05 12.85
CA THR A 52 10.21 14.42 14.28
C THR A 52 8.82 14.11 14.78
N CYS A 53 8.69 13.22 15.76
CA CYS A 53 7.41 12.86 16.37
C CYS A 53 7.40 13.29 17.83
N THR A 54 6.38 14.04 18.23
CA THR A 54 6.27 14.66 19.58
C THR A 54 5.33 13.91 20.51
N GLN A 55 4.62 12.88 20.03
CA GLN A 55 3.69 12.13 20.85
C GLN A 55 4.37 11.30 21.93
N THR A 56 3.68 11.20 23.05
CA THR A 56 4.03 10.34 24.19
C THR A 56 2.83 9.49 24.56
N ALA A 57 3.00 8.51 25.43
CA ALA A 57 1.90 7.68 25.91
C ALA A 57 0.76 8.47 26.58
N SER A 58 1.03 9.71 27.01
CA SER A 58 0.04 10.60 27.65
C SER A 58 -0.59 11.61 26.69
N THR A 59 0.02 11.87 25.52
CA THR A 59 -0.46 12.90 24.57
C THR A 59 -0.93 12.32 23.23
N VAL A 60 -0.79 11.01 23.05
CA VAL A 60 -1.16 10.33 21.82
C VAL A 60 -2.66 10.45 21.53
N THR A 61 -3.01 10.69 20.28
CA THR A 61 -4.36 10.47 19.79
C THR A 61 -4.55 8.99 19.52
N ASP A 62 -5.18 8.29 20.48
CA ASP A 62 -5.44 6.87 20.36
C ASP A 62 -6.81 6.65 19.70
N PRO A 63 -6.88 6.16 18.46
CA PRO A 63 -8.16 5.95 17.77
C PRO A 63 -9.09 4.98 18.51
N MET A 64 -8.54 4.06 19.30
CA MET A 64 -9.30 3.07 20.04
C MET A 64 -9.97 3.63 21.31
N GLU A 65 -9.40 4.69 21.88
CA GLU A 65 -9.91 5.30 23.12
C GLU A 65 -10.75 6.56 22.87
N GLY A 66 -10.37 7.38 21.87
CA GLY A 66 -10.98 8.71 21.64
C GLY A 66 -11.98 8.80 20.49
N SER A 67 -11.85 7.96 19.48
CA SER A 67 -12.53 8.13 18.19
C SER A 67 -13.36 6.91 17.77
N ASP A 68 -13.63 5.98 18.68
CA ASP A 68 -14.39 4.76 18.38
C ASP A 68 -13.81 3.92 17.20
N GLY A 69 -12.49 3.85 17.13
CA GLY A 69 -11.80 3.18 16.02
C GLY A 69 -12.21 1.73 15.81
N GLN A 70 -12.57 1.00 16.89
CA GLN A 70 -13.11 -0.33 16.73
C GLN A 70 -14.46 -0.32 16.01
N GLY A 71 -15.37 0.58 16.39
CA GLY A 71 -16.68 0.72 15.74
C GLY A 71 -16.54 1.14 14.27
N GLN A 72 -15.59 2.03 13.94
CA GLN A 72 -15.28 2.41 12.56
C GLN A 72 -14.80 1.21 11.74
N MET A 73 -13.82 0.44 12.25
CA MET A 73 -13.30 -0.75 11.54
C MET A 73 -14.37 -1.84 11.39
N ASP A 74 -15.18 -2.04 12.41
CA ASP A 74 -16.30 -2.99 12.38
C ASP A 74 -17.32 -2.61 11.30
N HIS A 75 -17.68 -1.32 11.20
CA HIS A 75 -18.58 -0.79 10.19
C HIS A 75 -18.01 -1.00 8.78
N PHE A 76 -16.80 -0.53 8.51
CA PHE A 76 -16.16 -0.69 7.21
C PHE A 76 -16.09 -2.16 6.75
N VAL A 77 -15.86 -3.09 7.68
CA VAL A 77 -15.80 -4.53 7.31
C VAL A 77 -17.19 -5.14 7.20
N LYS A 78 -18.07 -4.92 8.19
CA LYS A 78 -19.35 -5.63 8.28
C LYS A 78 -20.41 -5.06 7.34
N ASP A 79 -20.45 -3.73 7.22
CA ASP A 79 -21.48 -3.05 6.43
C ASP A 79 -20.98 -2.78 5.01
N ASP A 80 -19.77 -2.21 4.85
CA ASP A 80 -19.22 -1.79 3.58
C ASP A 80 -18.39 -2.85 2.85
N LYS A 81 -18.09 -3.96 3.52
CA LYS A 81 -17.32 -5.08 2.96
C LYS A 81 -15.86 -4.74 2.61
N LEU A 82 -15.34 -3.63 3.11
CA LEU A 82 -13.91 -3.35 3.03
C LEU A 82 -13.13 -4.40 3.85
N ASN A 83 -11.87 -4.64 3.47
CA ASN A 83 -11.12 -5.75 4.05
C ASN A 83 -9.65 -5.40 4.42
N ALA A 84 -9.29 -4.12 4.35
CA ALA A 84 -7.93 -3.68 4.66
C ALA A 84 -7.92 -2.39 5.49
N PHE A 85 -6.96 -2.29 6.41
CA PHE A 85 -6.67 -1.05 7.12
C PHE A 85 -5.16 -0.80 7.17
N ARG A 86 -4.76 0.45 6.97
CA ARG A 86 -3.40 0.90 7.27
C ARG A 86 -3.41 1.64 8.60
N LEU A 87 -2.43 1.36 9.44
CA LEU A 87 -2.37 1.74 10.85
C LEU A 87 -1.08 2.53 11.08
N PRO A 88 -1.06 3.84 10.75
CA PRO A 88 0.15 4.66 10.85
C PRO A 88 0.55 4.93 12.30
N ILE A 89 1.87 4.92 12.57
CA ILE A 89 2.45 5.15 13.89
C ILE A 89 3.85 5.77 13.82
N GLY A 90 4.14 6.71 14.71
CA GLY A 90 5.49 7.26 14.87
C GLY A 90 6.47 6.27 15.51
N TRP A 91 7.67 6.15 14.94
CA TRP A 91 8.73 5.31 15.51
C TRP A 91 9.12 5.73 16.92
N GLN A 92 9.28 7.05 17.13
CA GLN A 92 9.62 7.62 18.46
C GLN A 92 8.62 7.18 19.54
N TYR A 93 7.34 7.12 19.18
CA TYR A 93 6.30 6.70 20.09
C TYR A 93 6.50 5.24 20.54
N LEU A 94 6.72 4.35 19.57
CA LEU A 94 6.88 2.90 19.84
C LEU A 94 8.03 2.58 20.78
N VAL A 95 9.12 3.34 20.73
CA VAL A 95 10.33 3.10 21.52
C VAL A 95 10.56 4.15 22.62
N ASN A 96 9.55 4.95 22.92
CA ASN A 96 9.60 6.03 23.93
C ASN A 96 10.82 6.94 23.74
N ASN A 97 11.03 7.43 22.52
CA ASN A 97 12.16 8.28 22.09
C ASN A 97 13.56 7.67 22.31
N LYS A 98 13.68 6.34 22.43
CA LYS A 98 14.98 5.65 22.54
C LYS A 98 15.36 5.03 21.22
N LEU A 99 16.11 5.76 20.39
CA LEU A 99 16.59 5.24 19.10
C LEU A 99 17.33 3.90 19.27
N GLY A 100 16.94 2.89 18.49
CA GLY A 100 17.47 1.52 18.59
C GLY A 100 17.04 0.75 19.85
N GLY A 101 16.20 1.34 20.69
CA GLY A 101 15.70 0.73 21.93
C GLY A 101 14.63 -0.33 21.71
N ASP A 102 14.26 -0.98 22.79
CA ASP A 102 13.15 -1.93 22.83
C ASP A 102 11.81 -1.20 22.71
N LEU A 103 10.78 -1.93 22.22
CA LEU A 103 9.40 -1.44 22.23
C LEU A 103 8.97 -1.10 23.67
N ASP A 104 8.49 0.12 23.88
CA ASP A 104 7.94 0.53 25.18
C ASP A 104 6.63 -0.22 25.44
N GLU A 105 6.54 -0.88 26.60
CA GLU A 105 5.39 -1.74 26.93
C GLU A 105 4.06 -0.98 26.90
N THR A 106 4.04 0.29 27.36
CA THR A 106 2.83 1.10 27.42
C THR A 106 2.43 1.59 26.01
N ALA A 107 3.37 2.17 25.28
CA ALA A 107 3.12 2.72 23.95
C ALA A 107 2.80 1.61 22.94
N ALA A 108 3.64 0.58 22.89
CA ALA A 108 3.40 -0.57 22.02
C ALA A 108 2.15 -1.37 22.44
N GLY A 109 1.79 -1.36 23.73
CA GLY A 109 0.57 -1.96 24.23
C GLY A 109 -0.70 -1.24 23.76
N LYS A 110 -0.68 0.09 23.68
CA LYS A 110 -1.79 0.88 23.10
C LYS A 110 -1.93 0.58 21.60
N TYR A 111 -0.83 0.64 20.86
CA TYR A 111 -0.84 0.33 19.43
C TYR A 111 -1.27 -1.12 19.13
N ASP A 112 -0.88 -2.07 19.97
CA ASP A 112 -1.30 -3.48 19.87
C ASP A 112 -2.83 -3.64 19.95
N LYS A 113 -3.53 -2.78 20.71
CA LYS A 113 -5.00 -2.77 20.72
C LYS A 113 -5.57 -2.40 19.35
N LEU A 114 -4.98 -1.40 18.65
CA LEU A 114 -5.39 -1.01 17.31
C LEU A 114 -5.17 -2.15 16.30
N VAL A 115 -3.99 -2.77 16.31
CA VAL A 115 -3.69 -3.92 15.43
C VAL A 115 -4.65 -5.09 15.72
N LYS A 116 -4.90 -5.42 16.98
CA LYS A 116 -5.86 -6.45 17.37
C LYS A 116 -7.29 -6.08 17.01
N GLY A 117 -7.64 -4.81 17.11
CA GLY A 117 -8.94 -4.27 16.66
C GLY A 117 -9.14 -4.48 15.17
N CYS A 118 -8.14 -4.18 14.35
CA CYS A 118 -8.17 -4.46 12.92
C CYS A 118 -8.38 -5.97 12.64
N ILE A 119 -7.62 -6.83 13.29
CA ILE A 119 -7.75 -8.29 13.12
C ILE A 119 -9.14 -8.78 13.55
N SER A 120 -9.67 -8.29 14.67
CA SER A 120 -10.94 -8.71 15.23
C SER A 120 -12.16 -8.18 14.48
N SER A 121 -12.05 -7.06 13.75
CA SER A 121 -13.11 -6.56 12.87
C SER A 121 -13.44 -7.53 11.73
N GLY A 122 -12.50 -8.42 11.40
CA GLY A 122 -12.62 -9.37 10.30
C GLY A 122 -11.81 -8.96 9.07
N ALA A 123 -11.08 -7.85 9.11
CA ALA A 123 -10.20 -7.43 8.02
C ALA A 123 -9.25 -8.56 7.59
N GLU A 124 -8.89 -8.59 6.32
CA GLU A 124 -7.96 -9.56 5.73
C GLU A 124 -6.53 -9.03 5.68
N MET A 125 -6.35 -7.69 5.75
CA MET A 125 -5.04 -7.04 5.80
C MET A 125 -5.03 -5.90 6.81
N CYS A 126 -4.08 -5.96 7.76
CA CYS A 126 -3.79 -4.93 8.75
C CYS A 126 -2.34 -4.47 8.55
N ILE A 127 -2.14 -3.31 7.93
CA ILE A 127 -0.82 -2.80 7.56
C ILE A 127 -0.27 -1.97 8.73
N ILE A 128 0.79 -2.45 9.35
CA ILE A 128 1.58 -1.65 10.31
C ILE A 128 2.46 -0.72 9.48
N ASP A 129 2.33 0.58 9.68
CA ASP A 129 3.09 1.59 8.95
C ASP A 129 3.91 2.46 9.90
N ILE A 130 5.23 2.54 9.67
CA ILE A 130 6.12 3.45 10.40
C ILE A 130 6.10 4.81 9.72
N HIS A 131 5.42 5.79 10.34
CA HIS A 131 5.06 7.06 9.72
C HIS A 131 6.13 8.14 9.90
N ASN A 132 7.37 7.87 9.45
CA ASN A 132 8.54 8.69 9.75
C ASN A 132 9.32 9.24 8.54
N TYR A 133 8.80 9.16 7.31
CA TYR A 133 9.38 9.83 6.14
C TYR A 133 10.88 9.48 5.89
N ALA A 134 11.28 8.23 6.19
CA ALA A 134 12.66 7.72 6.18
C ALA A 134 13.61 8.45 7.15
N ARG A 135 13.08 9.07 8.21
CA ARG A 135 13.85 9.96 9.10
C ARG A 135 13.61 9.67 10.58
N TRP A 136 14.55 10.15 11.35
CA TRP A 136 14.43 10.35 12.79
C TRP A 136 14.99 11.74 13.11
N ASN A 137 14.14 12.66 13.59
CA ASN A 137 14.50 14.03 13.95
C ASN A 137 15.35 14.72 12.86
N GLY A 138 14.84 14.76 11.64
CA GLY A 138 15.46 15.39 10.47
C GLY A 138 16.55 14.59 9.78
N GLN A 139 17.02 13.48 10.36
CA GLN A 139 18.17 12.71 9.86
C GLN A 139 17.71 11.45 9.13
N ILE A 140 18.23 11.23 7.91
CA ILE A 140 17.83 10.12 7.03
C ILE A 140 18.48 8.81 7.46
N ILE A 141 17.65 7.76 7.60
CA ILE A 141 18.07 6.40 7.97
C ILE A 141 19.11 5.87 6.97
N GLY A 142 20.22 5.33 7.48
CA GLY A 142 21.29 4.76 6.66
C GLY A 142 22.12 5.77 5.87
N GLN A 143 21.80 7.09 5.96
CA GLN A 143 22.44 8.14 5.16
C GLN A 143 22.77 9.40 5.99
N GLY A 144 23.34 9.20 7.17
CA GLY A 144 23.74 10.27 8.08
C GLY A 144 22.87 10.38 9.34
N GLY A 145 21.75 9.68 9.38
CA GLY A 145 20.87 9.56 10.54
C GLY A 145 20.99 8.18 11.23
N PRO A 146 19.89 7.63 11.70
CA PRO A 146 19.87 6.29 12.29
C PRO A 146 20.56 5.27 11.40
N SER A 147 21.28 4.34 12.02
CA SER A 147 21.86 3.21 11.30
C SER A 147 20.78 2.24 10.83
N ASN A 148 21.09 1.44 9.81
CA ASN A 148 20.21 0.35 9.40
C ASN A 148 19.93 -0.63 10.56
N ASP A 149 20.91 -0.87 11.44
CA ASP A 149 20.73 -1.79 12.58
C ASP A 149 19.71 -1.26 13.59
N GLU A 150 19.66 0.05 13.84
CA GLU A 150 18.65 0.66 14.72
C GLU A 150 17.25 0.53 14.12
N PHE A 151 17.09 0.74 12.82
CA PHE A 151 15.82 0.57 12.13
C PHE A 151 15.40 -0.91 12.01
N VAL A 152 16.35 -1.79 11.73
CA VAL A 152 16.16 -3.24 11.73
C VAL A 152 15.74 -3.76 13.12
N SER A 153 16.29 -3.19 14.21
CA SER A 153 15.88 -3.56 15.58
C SER A 153 14.38 -3.34 15.79
N LEU A 154 13.82 -2.20 15.35
CA LEU A 154 12.38 -1.94 15.42
C LEU A 154 11.59 -3.02 14.67
N TRP A 155 11.93 -3.26 13.40
CA TRP A 155 11.19 -4.19 12.55
C TRP A 155 11.30 -5.64 13.00
N LYS A 156 12.46 -6.05 13.53
CA LYS A 156 12.63 -7.37 14.12
C LYS A 156 11.69 -7.59 15.30
N GLN A 157 11.53 -6.59 16.16
CA GLN A 157 10.63 -6.67 17.32
C GLN A 157 9.16 -6.74 16.89
N LEU A 158 8.73 -5.87 15.96
CA LEU A 158 7.36 -5.88 15.41
C LEU A 158 7.07 -7.20 14.68
N ALA A 159 7.99 -7.66 13.83
CA ALA A 159 7.84 -8.94 13.14
C ALA A 159 7.75 -10.12 14.11
N THR A 160 8.59 -10.16 15.14
CA THR A 160 8.54 -11.20 16.20
C THR A 160 7.18 -11.22 16.90
N LYS A 161 6.61 -10.04 17.17
CA LYS A 161 5.32 -9.89 17.83
C LYS A 161 4.16 -10.41 16.97
N TYR A 162 4.21 -10.18 15.66
CA TYR A 162 3.07 -10.44 14.76
C TYR A 162 3.30 -11.59 13.75
N LYS A 163 4.43 -12.30 13.80
CA LYS A 163 4.80 -13.35 12.83
C LYS A 163 3.76 -14.45 12.65
N ASP A 164 3.00 -14.76 13.69
CA ASP A 164 2.01 -15.84 13.66
C ASP A 164 0.64 -15.39 13.10
N ASN A 165 0.51 -14.09 12.75
CA ASN A 165 -0.73 -13.55 12.19
C ASN A 165 -0.53 -13.19 10.71
N THR A 166 -1.10 -14.00 9.82
CA THR A 166 -0.99 -13.82 8.37
C THR A 166 -1.80 -12.64 7.81
N LYS A 167 -2.66 -12.03 8.63
CA LYS A 167 -3.41 -10.82 8.26
C LYS A 167 -2.60 -9.54 8.45
N VAL A 168 -1.52 -9.58 9.23
CA VAL A 168 -0.63 -8.42 9.40
C VAL A 168 0.24 -8.27 8.16
N ALA A 169 0.40 -7.05 7.68
CA ALA A 169 1.36 -6.64 6.67
C ALA A 169 2.29 -5.57 7.24
N PHE A 170 3.49 -5.45 6.69
CA PHE A 170 4.53 -4.54 7.16
C PHE A 170 4.80 -3.45 6.12
N GLY A 171 4.27 -2.25 6.35
CA GLY A 171 4.58 -1.03 5.61
C GLY A 171 5.89 -0.45 6.14
N VAL A 172 6.98 -0.68 5.41
CA VAL A 172 8.33 -0.45 5.95
C VAL A 172 8.53 0.98 6.43
N MET A 173 8.01 1.96 5.69
CA MET A 173 8.17 3.38 6.00
C MET A 173 7.16 4.22 5.22
N ASN A 174 6.54 5.20 5.89
CA ASN A 174 5.77 6.23 5.21
C ASN A 174 6.68 7.18 4.42
N GLU A 175 6.35 7.42 3.18
CA GLU A 175 6.77 8.54 2.33
C GLU A 175 8.23 8.99 2.46
N PRO A 176 9.21 8.15 2.14
CA PRO A 176 10.58 8.61 2.00
C PRO A 176 10.66 9.74 0.96
N HIS A 177 11.30 10.87 1.30
CA HIS A 177 11.49 11.98 0.37
C HIS A 177 12.88 12.58 0.50
N ASP A 178 13.35 13.26 -0.53
CA ASP A 178 14.70 13.86 -0.57
C ASP A 178 15.80 12.91 -0.09
N VAL A 179 15.63 11.61 -0.39
CA VAL A 179 16.62 10.59 -0.08
C VAL A 179 17.81 10.78 -1.02
N PRO A 180 19.03 11.07 -0.52
CA PRO A 180 20.16 11.43 -1.37
C PRO A 180 20.61 10.30 -2.32
N ASP A 181 20.51 9.05 -1.87
CA ASP A 181 20.90 7.86 -2.63
C ASP A 181 19.83 6.78 -2.51
N ILE A 182 19.07 6.60 -3.57
CA ILE A 182 17.99 5.62 -3.61
C ILE A 182 18.50 4.17 -3.52
N SER A 183 19.74 3.90 -3.93
CA SER A 183 20.33 2.57 -3.80
C SER A 183 20.62 2.24 -2.34
N LYS A 184 21.11 3.19 -1.55
CA LYS A 184 21.30 3.03 -0.10
C LYS A 184 19.95 2.86 0.62
N TRP A 185 18.90 3.54 0.16
CA TRP A 185 17.57 3.31 0.69
C TRP A 185 17.09 1.88 0.40
N ALA A 186 17.32 1.37 -0.81
CA ALA A 186 17.02 -0.02 -1.15
C ALA A 186 17.83 -1.01 -0.28
N ASP A 187 19.08 -0.72 0.06
CA ASP A 187 19.88 -1.52 0.99
C ASP A 187 19.27 -1.50 2.41
N THR A 188 18.79 -0.35 2.87
CA THR A 188 18.05 -0.22 4.14
C THR A 188 16.78 -1.09 4.13
N VAL A 189 15.97 -1.00 3.07
CA VAL A 189 14.75 -1.80 2.89
C VAL A 189 15.10 -3.29 2.83
N GLN A 190 16.17 -3.68 2.12
CA GLN A 190 16.64 -5.07 2.07
C GLN A 190 17.00 -5.61 3.46
N ALA A 191 17.69 -4.81 4.28
CA ALA A 191 18.04 -5.20 5.65
C ALA A 191 16.78 -5.45 6.49
N VAL A 192 15.76 -4.58 6.36
CA VAL A 192 14.46 -4.74 7.03
C VAL A 192 13.72 -5.98 6.56
N VAL A 193 13.61 -6.21 5.25
CA VAL A 193 12.97 -7.42 4.69
C VAL A 193 13.63 -8.68 5.24
N THR A 194 14.96 -8.72 5.22
CA THR A 194 15.74 -9.86 5.75
C THR A 194 15.45 -10.08 7.23
N ALA A 195 15.39 -9.01 8.03
CA ALA A 195 15.10 -9.10 9.46
C ALA A 195 13.69 -9.60 9.75
N ILE A 196 12.68 -9.09 9.03
CA ILE A 196 11.28 -9.52 9.16
C ILE A 196 11.15 -11.01 8.86
N ARG A 197 11.74 -11.47 7.75
CA ARG A 197 11.68 -12.88 7.36
C ARG A 197 12.42 -13.80 8.35
N ASN A 198 13.58 -13.36 8.80
CA ASN A 198 14.38 -14.11 9.82
C ASN A 198 13.71 -14.13 11.20
N ALA A 199 12.87 -13.15 11.53
CA ALA A 199 12.05 -13.19 12.75
C ALA A 199 10.92 -14.24 12.68
N GLY A 200 10.68 -14.84 11.51
CA GLY A 200 9.68 -15.89 11.27
C GLY A 200 8.40 -15.41 10.59
N ALA A 201 8.29 -14.14 10.22
CA ALA A 201 7.18 -13.60 9.44
C ALA A 201 7.38 -13.90 7.94
N THR A 202 7.16 -15.14 7.53
CA THR A 202 7.55 -15.66 6.19
C THR A 202 6.48 -15.47 5.12
N THR A 203 5.22 -15.26 5.50
CA THR A 203 4.07 -15.21 4.57
C THR A 203 3.41 -13.84 4.46
N GLN A 204 3.71 -12.93 5.35
CA GLN A 204 3.13 -11.59 5.39
C GLN A 204 3.60 -10.74 4.20
N TYR A 205 2.72 -9.84 3.75
CA TYR A 205 3.13 -8.82 2.79
C TYR A 205 4.11 -7.84 3.45
N ILE A 206 5.12 -7.43 2.68
CA ILE A 206 6.03 -6.34 3.05
C ILE A 206 5.91 -5.29 1.95
N LEU A 207 5.58 -4.06 2.33
CA LEU A 207 5.37 -2.95 1.42
C LEU A 207 6.64 -2.11 1.35
N LEU A 208 7.12 -1.89 0.12
CA LEU A 208 8.42 -1.30 -0.18
C LEU A 208 8.23 0.13 -0.72
N PRO A 209 8.40 1.18 0.08
CA PRO A 209 8.22 2.56 -0.34
C PRO A 209 9.45 3.11 -1.04
N GLY A 210 9.21 3.94 -2.07
CA GLY A 210 10.26 4.65 -2.82
C GLY A 210 10.52 6.06 -2.32
N ASN A 211 11.35 6.81 -3.05
CA ASN A 211 11.63 8.23 -2.82
C ASN A 211 10.50 9.13 -3.38
N ASP A 212 10.63 10.44 -3.24
CA ASP A 212 9.66 11.45 -3.67
C ASP A 212 8.24 11.15 -3.16
N TRP A 213 8.12 10.97 -1.84
CA TRP A 213 6.86 10.68 -1.14
C TRP A 213 6.24 9.36 -1.61
N THR A 214 7.07 8.44 -2.07
CA THR A 214 6.64 7.18 -2.71
C THR A 214 5.62 7.38 -3.84
N SER A 215 5.71 8.54 -4.53
CA SER A 215 4.73 8.97 -5.52
C SER A 215 4.65 8.01 -6.71
N ALA A 216 3.44 7.54 -7.02
CA ALA A 216 3.19 6.68 -8.18
C ALA A 216 3.68 7.31 -9.50
N ALA A 217 3.60 8.64 -9.63
CA ALA A 217 4.07 9.36 -10.83
C ALA A 217 5.59 9.39 -10.97
N ALA A 218 6.32 9.52 -9.85
CA ALA A 218 7.78 9.64 -9.86
C ALA A 218 8.48 8.28 -9.71
N PHE A 219 7.80 7.23 -9.30
CA PHE A 219 8.36 5.95 -8.84
C PHE A 219 9.33 5.29 -9.81
N ILE A 220 9.09 5.43 -11.12
CA ILE A 220 9.96 4.91 -12.18
C ILE A 220 11.13 5.86 -12.40
N ASP A 221 10.85 7.13 -12.62
CA ASP A 221 11.82 8.11 -13.09
C ASP A 221 12.82 8.54 -12.03
N ASN A 222 12.44 8.50 -10.73
CA ASN A 222 13.33 8.76 -9.60
C ASN A 222 14.23 7.56 -9.25
N GLY A 223 14.12 6.45 -9.98
CA GLY A 223 14.91 5.25 -9.80
C GLY A 223 14.40 4.28 -8.72
N SER A 224 13.33 4.60 -7.99
CA SER A 224 12.78 3.74 -6.92
C SER A 224 12.39 2.37 -7.44
N ALA A 225 11.64 2.30 -8.54
CA ALA A 225 11.21 1.05 -9.14
C ALA A 225 12.40 0.12 -9.43
N LYS A 226 13.48 0.67 -10.00
CA LYS A 226 14.69 -0.09 -10.35
C LYS A 226 15.46 -0.53 -9.10
N ALA A 227 15.69 0.38 -8.15
CA ALA A 227 16.44 0.08 -6.93
C ALA A 227 15.73 -0.96 -6.06
N LEU A 228 14.43 -0.77 -5.79
CA LEU A 228 13.63 -1.67 -4.97
C LEU A 228 13.32 -3.02 -5.66
N SER A 229 13.46 -3.12 -6.98
CA SER A 229 13.37 -4.42 -7.67
C SER A 229 14.47 -5.40 -7.29
N ASN A 230 15.60 -4.91 -6.77
CA ASN A 230 16.70 -5.74 -6.28
C ASN A 230 16.47 -6.28 -4.87
N VAL A 231 15.44 -5.77 -4.16
CA VAL A 231 15.08 -6.26 -2.82
C VAL A 231 14.43 -7.63 -2.96
N THR A 232 14.96 -8.61 -2.22
CA THR A 232 14.51 -10.00 -2.25
C THR A 232 14.29 -10.56 -0.85
N ASN A 233 13.48 -11.61 -0.78
CA ASN A 233 13.44 -12.48 0.41
C ASN A 233 14.76 -13.24 0.57
N PRO A 234 15.05 -13.83 1.74
CA PRO A 234 16.28 -14.62 1.95
C PRO A 234 16.48 -15.81 0.99
N ASP A 235 15.41 -16.29 0.38
CA ASP A 235 15.44 -17.35 -0.64
C ASP A 235 15.73 -16.83 -2.06
N GLY A 236 15.90 -15.52 -2.22
CA GLY A 236 16.11 -14.85 -3.50
C GLY A 236 14.83 -14.53 -4.26
N GLY A 237 13.67 -14.94 -3.78
CA GLY A 237 12.36 -14.63 -4.38
C GLY A 237 11.83 -13.25 -4.01
N THR A 238 10.74 -12.87 -4.65
CA THR A 238 10.03 -11.59 -4.40
C THR A 238 8.59 -11.79 -3.96
N ASP A 239 8.21 -12.97 -3.56
CA ASP A 239 6.86 -13.30 -3.13
C ASP A 239 6.46 -12.43 -1.93
N ASN A 240 5.27 -11.84 -2.01
CA ASN A 240 4.73 -10.92 -1.00
C ASN A 240 5.58 -9.66 -0.72
N LEU A 241 6.51 -9.30 -1.63
CA LEU A 241 7.17 -8.00 -1.67
C LEU A 241 6.44 -7.12 -2.68
N VAL A 242 5.74 -6.08 -2.20
CA VAL A 242 4.85 -5.23 -2.98
C VAL A 242 5.34 -3.79 -2.90
N PHE A 243 5.38 -3.07 -4.01
CA PHE A 243 5.71 -1.64 -3.97
C PHE A 243 4.59 -0.87 -3.30
N ASP A 244 4.97 0.02 -2.41
CA ASP A 244 4.07 0.97 -1.77
C ASP A 244 4.08 2.27 -2.55
N VAL A 245 2.90 2.75 -2.97
CA VAL A 245 2.81 3.98 -3.76
C VAL A 245 1.67 4.86 -3.26
N HIS A 246 1.91 6.16 -3.25
CA HIS A 246 0.94 7.18 -2.88
C HIS A 246 0.65 8.10 -4.07
N LYS A 247 -0.56 8.64 -4.15
CA LYS A 247 -0.89 9.67 -5.13
C LYS A 247 -2.17 10.39 -4.77
N TYR A 248 -2.05 11.65 -4.37
CA TYR A 248 -3.18 12.53 -4.11
C TYR A 248 -3.66 13.24 -5.38
N LEU A 249 -4.88 13.76 -5.35
CA LEU A 249 -5.62 14.26 -6.51
C LEU A 249 -5.74 15.79 -6.53
N ASP A 250 -5.23 16.46 -5.49
CA ASP A 250 -5.21 17.91 -5.38
C ASP A 250 -4.15 18.56 -6.29
N SER A 251 -4.08 19.88 -6.30
CA SER A 251 -3.33 20.67 -7.29
C SER A 251 -1.82 20.44 -7.28
N ASP A 252 -1.26 20.07 -6.14
CA ASP A 252 0.18 19.81 -5.95
C ASP A 252 0.47 18.38 -5.48
N ASN A 253 -0.54 17.54 -5.42
CA ASN A 253 -0.50 16.13 -5.00
C ASN A 253 -0.05 15.92 -3.55
N SER A 254 -0.22 16.92 -2.68
CA SER A 254 0.18 16.85 -1.28
C SER A 254 -0.85 16.19 -0.36
N GLY A 255 -2.13 16.10 -0.78
CA GLY A 255 -3.23 15.67 0.08
C GLY A 255 -3.58 16.70 1.16
N THR A 256 -3.30 17.98 0.92
CA THR A 256 -3.57 19.08 1.87
C THR A 256 -4.66 20.03 1.40
N HIS A 257 -5.27 19.78 0.24
CA HIS A 257 -6.35 20.60 -0.32
C HIS A 257 -7.62 19.76 -0.50
N THR A 258 -8.75 20.41 -0.30
CA THR A 258 -10.07 19.77 -0.33
C THR A 258 -10.46 19.29 -1.72
N ASP A 259 -10.17 20.09 -2.77
CA ASP A 259 -10.63 19.83 -4.13
C ASP A 259 -9.65 18.96 -4.92
N CYS A 260 -10.20 18.07 -5.76
CA CYS A 260 -9.44 17.26 -6.68
C CYS A 260 -9.41 17.89 -8.08
N VAL A 261 -8.26 17.84 -8.76
CA VAL A 261 -8.04 18.44 -10.08
C VAL A 261 -7.70 17.40 -11.16
N THR A 262 -7.33 16.19 -10.77
CA THR A 262 -6.92 15.10 -11.69
C THR A 262 -7.27 13.74 -11.11
N ASN A 263 -7.42 12.71 -11.99
CA ASN A 263 -7.56 11.31 -11.56
C ASN A 263 -6.23 10.56 -11.56
N ASN A 264 -5.13 11.20 -11.96
CA ASN A 264 -3.78 10.65 -12.02
C ASN A 264 -3.61 9.35 -12.85
N ILE A 265 -4.55 9.03 -13.74
CA ILE A 265 -4.51 7.78 -14.50
C ILE A 265 -3.41 7.82 -15.54
N ASP A 266 -3.45 8.82 -16.44
CA ASP A 266 -2.55 8.86 -17.59
C ASP A 266 -1.12 9.24 -17.23
N ASP A 267 -0.93 10.06 -16.19
CA ASP A 267 0.35 10.63 -15.78
C ASP A 267 1.05 9.82 -14.67
N ALA A 268 0.33 8.95 -13.96
CA ALA A 268 0.90 8.18 -12.86
C ALA A 268 0.58 6.68 -12.95
N PHE A 269 -0.69 6.29 -12.80
CA PHE A 269 -1.03 4.88 -12.61
C PHE A 269 -0.87 4.03 -13.88
N LYS A 270 -1.13 4.59 -15.06
CA LYS A 270 -0.99 3.86 -16.33
C LYS A 270 0.46 3.55 -16.67
N PRO A 271 1.40 4.52 -16.65
CA PRO A 271 2.82 4.22 -16.83
C PRO A 271 3.35 3.21 -15.79
N LEU A 272 2.93 3.36 -14.53
CA LEU A 272 3.32 2.44 -13.47
C LEU A 272 2.78 1.02 -13.72
N ALA A 273 1.51 0.85 -14.09
CA ALA A 273 0.91 -0.44 -14.41
C ALA A 273 1.65 -1.16 -15.55
N ASP A 274 1.98 -0.43 -16.61
CA ASP A 274 2.72 -0.97 -17.75
C ASP A 274 4.12 -1.44 -17.33
N TRP A 275 4.82 -0.66 -16.49
CA TRP A 275 6.12 -1.03 -15.95
C TRP A 275 6.04 -2.26 -15.01
N LEU A 276 5.04 -2.30 -14.12
CA LEU A 276 4.81 -3.42 -13.21
C LEU A 276 4.59 -4.74 -13.95
N ARG A 277 3.80 -4.73 -15.03
CA ARG A 277 3.57 -5.91 -15.88
C ARG A 277 4.86 -6.39 -16.54
N GLN A 278 5.65 -5.48 -17.12
CA GLN A 278 6.91 -5.80 -17.78
C GLN A 278 7.91 -6.42 -16.81
N ASN A 279 7.92 -5.98 -15.56
CA ASN A 279 8.87 -6.41 -14.52
C ASN A 279 8.31 -7.48 -13.58
N LYS A 280 7.07 -7.94 -13.80
CA LYS A 280 6.38 -8.96 -12.97
C LYS A 280 6.36 -8.56 -11.49
N ARG A 281 6.05 -7.32 -11.20
CA ARG A 281 5.94 -6.78 -9.85
C ARG A 281 4.51 -6.30 -9.61
N MET A 282 4.17 -6.14 -8.35
CA MET A 282 2.89 -5.58 -7.91
C MET A 282 3.10 -4.32 -7.08
N ALA A 283 2.12 -3.44 -7.08
CA ALA A 283 2.05 -2.28 -6.19
C ALA A 283 0.73 -2.27 -5.42
N ILE A 284 0.70 -1.51 -4.33
CA ILE A 284 -0.51 -1.18 -3.57
C ILE A 284 -0.52 0.34 -3.36
N ASN A 285 -1.67 0.97 -3.52
CA ASN A 285 -1.83 2.41 -3.26
C ASN A 285 -2.33 2.60 -1.82
N THR A 286 -1.40 2.87 -0.88
CA THR A 286 -1.75 2.90 0.54
C THR A 286 -2.16 4.28 1.04
N GLU A 287 -1.93 5.34 0.25
CA GLU A 287 -2.53 6.65 0.48
C GLU A 287 -2.99 7.29 -0.81
N SER A 288 -4.20 7.78 -0.77
CA SER A 288 -4.84 8.65 -1.73
C SER A 288 -6.15 9.15 -1.12
N GLY A 289 -6.69 10.23 -1.62
CA GLY A 289 -7.92 10.78 -1.08
C GLY A 289 -8.19 12.18 -1.58
N GLY A 290 -9.26 12.77 -1.07
CA GLY A 290 -9.68 14.14 -1.34
C GLY A 290 -10.81 14.52 -0.42
N GLY A 291 -11.30 15.75 -0.54
CA GLY A 291 -12.43 16.23 0.24
C GLY A 291 -13.76 15.66 -0.25
N ASN A 292 -14.80 15.89 0.55
CA ASN A 292 -16.17 15.49 0.20
C ASN A 292 -16.78 16.49 -0.81
N THR A 293 -16.21 16.57 -2.02
CA THR A 293 -16.60 17.49 -3.10
C THR A 293 -16.93 16.73 -4.38
N ASP A 294 -17.73 17.35 -5.25
CA ASP A 294 -18.11 16.75 -6.54
C ASP A 294 -16.88 16.43 -7.41
N SER A 295 -15.83 17.25 -7.31
CA SER A 295 -14.59 17.04 -8.07
C SER A 295 -13.87 15.77 -7.59
N CYS A 296 -13.77 15.57 -6.27
CA CYS A 296 -13.15 14.36 -5.71
C CYS A 296 -14.02 13.12 -5.90
N GLU A 297 -15.35 13.23 -5.77
CA GLU A 297 -16.24 12.13 -6.10
C GLU A 297 -16.08 11.65 -7.55
N LYS A 298 -15.78 12.56 -8.47
CA LYS A 298 -15.46 12.18 -9.85
C LYS A 298 -14.08 11.54 -9.95
N TYR A 299 -13.04 12.28 -9.64
CA TYR A 299 -11.67 11.88 -9.94
C TYR A 299 -11.17 10.72 -9.08
N PHE A 300 -11.52 10.68 -7.80
CA PHE A 300 -11.12 9.58 -6.92
C PHE A 300 -11.86 8.27 -7.26
N CYS A 301 -13.14 8.33 -7.61
CA CYS A 301 -13.84 7.14 -8.10
C CYS A 301 -13.22 6.61 -9.40
N GLU A 302 -12.85 7.48 -10.36
CA GLU A 302 -12.15 7.09 -11.59
C GLU A 302 -10.79 6.41 -11.28
N GLN A 303 -10.02 6.97 -10.34
CA GLN A 303 -8.75 6.39 -9.91
C GLN A 303 -8.94 4.99 -9.32
N ILE A 304 -9.88 4.81 -8.38
CA ILE A 304 -10.14 3.49 -7.77
C ILE A 304 -10.65 2.49 -8.82
N GLN A 305 -11.53 2.92 -9.73
CA GLN A 305 -11.98 2.07 -10.83
C GLN A 305 -10.81 1.62 -11.71
N TYR A 306 -9.86 2.52 -11.99
CA TYR A 306 -8.66 2.16 -12.74
C TYR A 306 -7.81 1.12 -12.00
N LEU A 307 -7.60 1.26 -10.69
CA LEU A 307 -6.90 0.25 -9.89
C LEU A 307 -7.61 -1.11 -9.95
N ASN A 308 -8.94 -1.14 -9.82
CA ASN A 308 -9.73 -2.36 -9.94
C ASN A 308 -9.60 -3.02 -11.31
N GLN A 309 -9.61 -2.24 -12.40
CA GLN A 309 -9.44 -2.74 -13.76
C GLN A 309 -8.03 -3.29 -14.03
N ASN A 310 -7.05 -2.92 -13.21
CA ASN A 310 -5.65 -3.32 -13.29
C ASN A 310 -5.21 -4.16 -12.07
N ALA A 311 -6.14 -4.98 -11.54
CA ALA A 311 -5.90 -5.86 -10.39
C ALA A 311 -4.84 -6.94 -10.63
N ASP A 312 -4.40 -7.13 -11.87
CA ASP A 312 -3.27 -7.99 -12.22
C ASP A 312 -1.92 -7.43 -11.73
N VAL A 313 -1.83 -6.12 -11.49
CA VAL A 313 -0.61 -5.45 -11.00
C VAL A 313 -0.83 -4.57 -9.77
N PHE A 314 -2.07 -4.16 -9.48
CA PHE A 314 -2.40 -3.45 -8.25
C PHE A 314 -3.07 -4.40 -7.25
N LEU A 315 -2.44 -4.54 -6.08
CA LEU A 315 -2.92 -5.43 -5.02
C LEU A 315 -4.14 -4.85 -4.29
N GLY A 316 -4.20 -3.52 -4.16
CA GLY A 316 -5.24 -2.85 -3.41
C GLY A 316 -5.04 -1.35 -3.24
N TYR A 317 -5.87 -0.77 -2.37
CA TYR A 317 -5.76 0.61 -1.94
C TYR A 317 -6.26 0.80 -0.49
N THR A 318 -5.76 1.84 0.18
CA THR A 318 -6.32 2.37 1.42
C THR A 318 -6.44 3.90 1.32
N ALA A 319 -7.66 4.42 1.46
CA ALA A 319 -7.93 5.86 1.37
C ALA A 319 -7.44 6.60 2.63
N TRP A 320 -6.97 7.81 2.48
CA TRP A 320 -6.63 8.72 3.57
C TRP A 320 -7.79 9.64 3.87
N SER A 321 -8.36 9.79 5.12
CA SER A 321 -8.14 8.92 6.24
C SER A 321 -9.35 8.94 7.19
N ALA A 322 -9.51 7.87 7.95
CA ALA A 322 -10.45 7.75 9.07
C ALA A 322 -9.66 7.71 10.41
N GLY A 323 -10.24 7.17 11.46
CA GLY A 323 -9.61 7.02 12.77
C GLY A 323 -9.78 8.24 13.66
N GLY A 324 -8.68 8.91 14.01
CA GLY A 324 -8.64 10.07 14.89
C GLY A 324 -9.09 11.40 14.27
N PHE A 325 -9.26 11.45 12.96
CA PHE A 325 -9.75 12.64 12.27
C PHE A 325 -11.24 12.87 12.52
N ASP A 326 -11.61 14.08 12.87
CA ASP A 326 -13.01 14.50 12.98
C ASP A 326 -13.55 15.05 11.65
N GLN A 327 -14.82 15.44 11.63
CA GLN A 327 -15.51 15.87 10.41
C GLN A 327 -15.02 17.24 9.86
N THR A 328 -14.10 17.92 10.55
CA THR A 328 -13.51 19.19 10.10
C THR A 328 -12.24 18.98 9.27
N TYR A 329 -11.71 17.77 9.24
CA TYR A 329 -10.54 17.46 8.43
C TYR A 329 -10.89 17.40 6.94
N GLU A 330 -10.09 18.03 6.10
CA GLU A 330 -10.37 18.23 4.68
C GLU A 330 -10.59 16.92 3.92
N LEU A 331 -9.84 15.87 4.25
CA LEU A 331 -9.87 14.56 3.56
C LEU A 331 -10.57 13.47 4.41
N VAL A 332 -11.49 13.86 5.28
CA VAL A 332 -12.09 12.95 6.25
C VAL A 332 -12.85 11.79 5.57
N GLN A 333 -12.52 10.57 6.03
CA GLN A 333 -13.23 9.33 5.71
C GLN A 333 -13.90 8.72 6.96
N THR A 334 -13.75 9.35 8.13
CA THR A 334 -14.32 8.88 9.40
C THR A 334 -15.83 8.82 9.31
N PRO A 335 -16.47 7.65 9.49
CA PRO A 335 -17.92 7.52 9.45
C PRO A 335 -18.55 8.16 10.67
N ILE A 336 -19.75 8.69 10.52
CA ILE A 336 -20.49 9.41 11.56
C ILE A 336 -21.39 8.43 12.31
N LYS A 337 -21.09 8.19 13.59
CA LYS A 337 -21.94 7.36 14.45
C LYS A 337 -23.30 8.04 14.70
N GLN A 338 -24.37 7.31 14.46
CA GLN A 338 -25.74 7.76 14.63
C GLN A 338 -26.26 7.44 16.05
N SER A 339 -27.35 8.08 16.43
CA SER A 339 -27.97 7.89 17.76
C SER A 339 -28.49 6.47 18.01
N ASP A 340 -28.79 5.71 16.96
CA ASP A 340 -29.22 4.32 17.03
C ASP A 340 -28.03 3.32 17.03
N GLY A 341 -26.79 3.82 17.01
CA GLY A 341 -25.57 3.04 17.01
C GLY A 341 -25.07 2.63 15.63
N SER A 342 -25.82 2.89 14.56
CA SER A 342 -25.35 2.71 13.18
C SER A 342 -24.31 3.77 12.78
N TYR A 343 -23.68 3.59 11.64
CA TYR A 343 -22.74 4.56 11.08
C TYR A 343 -23.23 5.06 9.73
N LYS A 344 -22.84 6.28 9.39
CA LYS A 344 -23.05 6.89 8.08
C LYS A 344 -21.72 7.34 7.53
N ASP A 345 -21.38 6.86 6.36
CA ASP A 345 -20.17 7.26 5.66
C ASP A 345 -20.20 8.71 5.24
N THR A 346 -19.01 9.28 5.04
CA THR A 346 -18.84 10.52 4.29
C THR A 346 -19.21 10.29 2.82
N ALA A 347 -19.55 11.35 2.10
CA ALA A 347 -19.99 11.23 0.70
C ALA A 347 -18.93 10.56 -0.18
N LEU A 348 -17.67 10.97 -0.05
CA LEU A 348 -16.56 10.41 -0.81
C LEU A 348 -16.31 8.95 -0.44
N ALA A 349 -16.35 8.60 0.86
CA ALA A 349 -16.19 7.22 1.31
C ALA A 349 -17.26 6.32 0.72
N GLN A 350 -18.53 6.68 0.87
CA GLN A 350 -19.65 5.91 0.36
C GLN A 350 -19.60 5.70 -1.15
N LYS A 351 -19.29 6.77 -1.91
CA LYS A 351 -19.35 6.76 -3.37
C LYS A 351 -18.14 6.10 -4.02
N CYS A 352 -16.94 6.40 -3.52
CA CYS A 352 -15.68 6.00 -4.13
C CYS A 352 -14.98 4.88 -3.36
N THR A 353 -14.58 5.12 -2.10
CA THR A 353 -13.82 4.14 -1.32
C THR A 353 -14.58 2.80 -1.20
N VAL A 354 -15.87 2.87 -0.90
CA VAL A 354 -16.77 1.72 -0.77
C VAL A 354 -17.44 1.39 -2.10
N GLY A 355 -18.08 2.40 -2.73
CA GLY A 355 -18.93 2.18 -3.89
C GLY A 355 -18.18 1.69 -5.12
N ALA A 356 -16.98 2.20 -5.40
CA ALA A 356 -16.17 1.72 -6.52
C ALA A 356 -15.61 0.31 -6.28
N TRP A 357 -15.43 -0.10 -5.04
CA TRP A 357 -15.08 -1.46 -4.66
C TRP A 357 -16.26 -2.42 -4.76
N ALA A 358 -17.44 -2.02 -4.28
CA ALA A 358 -18.62 -2.86 -4.26
C ALA A 358 -19.16 -3.15 -5.67
N ASN A 359 -18.96 -2.21 -6.59
CA ASN A 359 -19.46 -2.28 -7.98
C ASN A 359 -18.40 -2.74 -8.99
N ALA A 360 -17.23 -3.18 -8.54
CA ALA A 360 -16.15 -3.65 -9.41
C ALA A 360 -16.26 -5.15 -9.77
#